data_e0596e01c43d88d81a9bbd8caf7ef908
#
_entry.id   e0596e01c43d88d81a9bbd8caf7ef908
#
_cell.length_a   1.000
_cell.length_b   1.000
_cell.length_c   1.000
_cell.angle_alpha   90.00
_cell.angle_beta   90.00
_cell.angle_gamma   90.00
#
_symmetry.space_group_name_H-M   'P 1'
#
loop_
_entity.id
_entity.type
_entity.pdbx_description
1 polymer ?
#
loop_
_entity_poly.entity_id
_entity_poly.type
_entity_poly.pdbx_seq_one_letter_code
_entity_poly.pdbx_strand_id
1 'polypeptide(L)'
;MKKIITLLLALVLPLCAPIYALAATPDESDFLSRYAQEPYVVTDCQMQVVVSEYNVLAVTETYQVYFNEARHGIYRYLPLRNQLTRTDGSTAVVTARVSHVDTGADECSHEVSNDKYVLRLGSEDETITGPHTYTIRYNYDLGLDTVKNADELY
;
A
#
# COMPACT_ATOMS: atom_id res chain seq x y z
N MET A 1 7.82 73.64 -37.32
CA MET A 1 8.54 72.52 -36.62
C MET A 1 7.62 71.96 -35.58
N LYS A 2 6.98 70.82 -35.86
CA LYS A 2 6.06 70.13 -34.94
C LYS A 2 6.82 69.13 -34.10
N LYS A 3 6.84 69.29 -32.76
CA LYS A 3 7.44 68.37 -31.82
C LYS A 3 6.42 67.26 -31.49
N ILE A 4 6.71 66.03 -31.90
CA ILE A 4 5.91 64.87 -31.55
C ILE A 4 6.44 64.38 -30.19
N ILE A 5 5.58 64.42 -29.15
CA ILE A 5 5.88 63.87 -27.83
C ILE A 5 5.32 62.45 -27.85
N THR A 6 6.21 61.48 -27.92
CA THR A 6 5.83 60.05 -27.78
C THR A 6 5.71 59.72 -26.29
N LEU A 7 4.47 59.50 -25.84
CA LEU A 7 4.18 59.04 -24.50
C LEU A 7 4.35 57.53 -24.42
N LEU A 8 5.42 57.08 -23.78
CA LEU A 8 5.68 55.67 -23.55
C LEU A 8 4.86 55.19 -22.33
N LEU A 9 3.72 54.53 -22.62
CA LEU A 9 2.91 53.93 -21.55
C LEU A 9 3.51 52.57 -21.17
N ALA A 10 4.29 52.52 -20.07
CA ALA A 10 4.80 51.30 -19.50
C ALA A 10 3.66 50.54 -18.82
N LEU A 11 3.16 49.47 -19.45
CA LEU A 11 2.21 48.54 -18.89
C LEU A 11 2.91 47.63 -17.86
N VAL A 12 2.80 47.95 -16.59
CA VAL A 12 3.26 47.07 -15.49
C VAL A 12 2.18 46.02 -15.29
N LEU A 13 2.37 44.83 -15.85
CA LEU A 13 1.59 43.64 -15.53
C LEU A 13 2.02 43.11 -14.16
N PRO A 14 1.12 42.99 -13.18
CA PRO A 14 1.45 42.30 -11.94
C PRO A 14 1.60 40.81 -12.28
N LEU A 15 2.82 40.29 -12.12
CA LEU A 15 3.14 38.89 -12.22
C LEU A 15 2.55 38.19 -10.98
N CYS A 16 1.29 37.78 -11.10
CA CYS A 16 0.62 36.98 -10.09
C CYS A 16 1.14 35.54 -10.21
N ALA A 17 2.28 35.26 -9.63
CA ALA A 17 2.77 33.91 -9.50
C ALA A 17 1.83 33.15 -8.54
N PRO A 18 1.26 32.00 -8.94
CA PRO A 18 0.50 31.21 -8.01
C PRO A 18 1.47 30.72 -6.92
N ILE A 19 1.22 31.14 -5.68
CA ILE A 19 1.89 30.58 -4.51
C ILE A 19 1.30 29.17 -4.34
N TYR A 20 1.98 28.18 -4.89
CA TYR A 20 1.71 26.80 -4.51
C TYR A 20 2.13 26.68 -3.05
N ALA A 21 1.16 26.61 -2.15
CA ALA A 21 1.42 26.18 -0.79
C ALA A 21 1.93 24.74 -0.91
N LEU A 22 3.25 24.55 -0.82
CA LEU A 22 3.86 23.26 -0.65
C LEU A 22 3.38 22.77 0.72
N ALA A 23 2.39 21.88 0.73
CA ALA A 23 2.03 21.17 1.95
C ALA A 23 3.32 20.49 2.42
N ALA A 24 3.83 20.92 3.57
CA ALA A 24 4.97 20.27 4.18
C ALA A 24 4.58 18.80 4.37
N THR A 25 5.29 17.90 3.69
CA THR A 25 5.23 16.48 4.02
C THR A 25 5.63 16.36 5.49
N PRO A 26 4.89 15.63 6.32
CA PRO A 26 5.31 15.38 7.70
C PRO A 26 6.77 14.92 7.67
N ASP A 27 7.62 15.58 8.47
CA ASP A 27 9.02 15.19 8.57
C ASP A 27 9.08 13.75 9.08
N GLU A 28 9.73 12.87 8.32
CA GLU A 28 9.90 11.46 8.68
C GLU A 28 10.51 11.32 10.08
N SER A 29 11.39 12.25 10.47
CA SER A 29 11.99 12.29 11.81
C SER A 29 10.96 12.53 12.92
N ASP A 30 9.96 13.40 12.70
CA ASP A 30 8.87 13.65 13.65
C ASP A 30 7.96 12.43 13.76
N PHE A 31 7.66 11.77 12.63
CA PHE A 31 6.89 10.53 12.62
C PHE A 31 7.60 9.43 13.43
N LEU A 32 8.87 9.14 13.14
CA LEU A 32 9.64 8.11 13.84
C LEU A 32 9.78 8.41 15.34
N SER A 33 9.93 9.69 15.73
CA SER A 33 10.03 10.07 17.13
C SER A 33 8.76 9.78 17.93
N ARG A 34 7.57 9.93 17.31
CA ARG A 34 6.27 9.60 17.94
C ARG A 34 6.11 8.11 18.22
N TYR A 35 6.69 7.26 17.39
CA TYR A 35 6.57 5.81 17.48
C TYR A 35 7.85 5.14 17.99
N ALA A 36 8.77 5.89 18.59
CA ALA A 36 10.06 5.36 19.06
C ALA A 36 9.93 4.30 20.17
N GLN A 37 8.77 4.21 20.83
CA GLN A 37 8.49 3.19 21.85
C GLN A 37 7.91 1.89 21.26
N GLU A 38 7.46 1.94 20.00
CA GLU A 38 6.98 0.73 19.32
C GLU A 38 8.17 -0.09 18.83
N PRO A 39 8.11 -1.42 18.87
CA PRO A 39 9.23 -2.27 18.42
C PRO A 39 9.56 -2.08 16.95
N TYR A 40 8.56 -1.76 16.14
CA TYR A 40 8.69 -1.36 14.74
C TYR A 40 7.48 -0.53 14.32
N VAL A 41 7.64 0.19 13.22
CA VAL A 41 6.56 0.98 12.60
C VAL A 41 6.60 0.79 11.09
N VAL A 42 5.42 0.68 10.46
CA VAL A 42 5.28 0.73 9.01
C VAL A 42 5.16 2.19 8.60
N THR A 43 6.16 2.71 7.90
CA THR A 43 6.24 4.12 7.50
C THR A 43 5.51 4.38 6.19
N ASP A 44 5.44 3.37 5.31
CA ASP A 44 4.68 3.42 4.05
C ASP A 44 4.17 2.02 3.69
N CYS A 45 3.01 1.98 3.04
CA CYS A 45 2.43 0.76 2.51
C CYS A 45 1.80 1.06 1.14
N GLN A 46 2.31 0.43 0.11
CA GLN A 46 1.77 0.52 -1.25
C GLN A 46 1.21 -0.84 -1.65
N MET A 47 0.03 -0.82 -2.27
CA MET A 47 -0.60 -2.04 -2.79
C MET A 47 -1.03 -1.80 -4.24
N GLN A 48 -0.61 -2.71 -5.11
CA GLN A 48 -1.07 -2.79 -6.49
C GLN A 48 -1.84 -4.10 -6.67
N VAL A 49 -3.04 -4.01 -7.24
CA VAL A 49 -3.90 -5.15 -7.49
C VAL A 49 -4.31 -5.15 -8.96
N VAL A 50 -4.08 -6.28 -9.64
CA VAL A 50 -4.58 -6.53 -10.99
C VAL A 50 -5.58 -7.68 -10.91
N VAL A 51 -6.82 -7.39 -11.33
CA VAL A 51 -7.93 -8.35 -11.27
C VAL A 51 -8.08 -9.04 -12.63
N SER A 52 -8.14 -10.38 -12.64
CA SER A 52 -8.42 -11.15 -13.84
C SER A 52 -9.92 -11.45 -13.98
N GLU A 53 -10.34 -11.85 -15.18
CA GLU A 53 -11.70 -12.31 -15.46
C GLU A 53 -12.14 -13.57 -14.69
N TYR A 54 -11.18 -14.25 -14.03
CA TYR A 54 -11.43 -15.45 -13.21
C TYR A 54 -11.46 -15.16 -11.72
N ASN A 55 -11.60 -13.89 -11.30
CA ASN A 55 -11.54 -13.42 -9.90
C ASN A 55 -10.22 -13.80 -9.20
N VAL A 56 -9.14 -13.87 -9.94
CA VAL A 56 -7.80 -13.96 -9.39
C VAL A 56 -7.19 -12.58 -9.35
N LEU A 57 -6.80 -12.16 -8.17
CA LEU A 57 -6.11 -10.90 -7.92
C LEU A 57 -4.60 -11.16 -7.89
N ALA A 58 -3.87 -10.61 -8.87
CA ALA A 58 -2.42 -10.53 -8.78
C ALA A 58 -2.05 -9.31 -7.94
N VAL A 59 -1.52 -9.55 -6.76
CA VAL A 59 -1.24 -8.52 -5.76
C VAL A 59 0.25 -8.31 -5.63
N THR A 60 0.65 -7.04 -5.57
CA THR A 60 1.99 -6.63 -5.15
C THR A 60 1.82 -5.67 -3.98
N GLU A 61 2.40 -6.01 -2.84
CA GLU A 61 2.46 -5.17 -1.65
C GLU A 61 3.91 -4.75 -1.40
N THR A 62 4.13 -3.48 -1.07
CA THR A 62 5.43 -2.97 -0.64
C THR A 62 5.26 -2.26 0.69
N TYR A 63 6.01 -2.69 1.69
CA TYR A 63 6.02 -2.13 3.03
C TYR A 63 7.38 -1.51 3.32
N GLN A 64 7.40 -0.24 3.68
CA GLN A 64 8.57 0.38 4.28
C GLN A 64 8.42 0.30 5.80
N VAL A 65 9.36 -0.36 6.45
CA VAL A 65 9.32 -0.65 7.88
C VAL A 65 10.57 -0.08 8.54
N TYR A 66 10.40 0.56 9.67
CA TYR A 66 11.51 0.98 10.51
C TYR A 66 11.48 0.21 11.84
N PHE A 67 12.53 -0.56 12.11
CA PHE A 67 12.69 -1.35 13.32
C PHE A 67 13.44 -0.56 14.39
N ASN A 68 12.74 -0.18 15.47
CA ASN A 68 13.33 0.48 16.64
C ASN A 68 14.11 -0.50 17.51
N GLU A 69 13.76 -1.77 17.46
CA GLU A 69 14.41 -2.88 18.17
C GLU A 69 14.82 -3.98 17.22
N ALA A 70 15.78 -4.82 17.63
CA ALA A 70 16.16 -6.00 16.86
C ALA A 70 14.98 -6.99 16.76
N ARG A 71 14.53 -7.27 15.52
CA ARG A 71 13.41 -8.17 15.21
C ARG A 71 13.77 -9.09 14.05
N HIS A 72 13.15 -10.27 14.04
CA HIS A 72 13.32 -11.26 12.96
C HIS A 72 12.47 -10.98 11.72
N GLY A 73 11.74 -9.83 11.69
CA GLY A 73 10.88 -9.45 10.60
C GLY A 73 9.45 -9.12 11.02
N ILE A 74 8.51 -9.25 10.08
CA ILE A 74 7.09 -8.94 10.28
C ILE A 74 6.20 -10.11 9.86
N TYR A 75 4.95 -10.08 10.31
CA TYR A 75 3.90 -11.02 9.87
C TYR A 75 2.88 -10.30 8.98
N ARG A 76 2.49 -10.96 7.89
CA ARG A 76 1.38 -10.56 7.04
C ARG A 76 0.29 -11.63 7.07
N TYR A 77 -0.92 -11.23 7.44
CA TYR A 77 -2.08 -12.11 7.55
C TYR A 77 -3.02 -11.87 6.38
N LEU A 78 -3.23 -12.87 5.53
CA LEU A 78 -4.18 -12.83 4.43
C LEU A 78 -5.40 -13.68 4.80
N PRO A 79 -6.60 -13.10 4.90
CA PRO A 79 -7.78 -13.88 5.26
C PRO A 79 -8.12 -14.86 4.13
N LEU A 80 -8.41 -16.11 4.48
CA LEU A 80 -8.83 -17.14 3.53
C LEU A 80 -10.34 -17.36 3.53
N ARG A 81 -11.04 -16.82 4.53
CA ARG A 81 -12.48 -16.93 4.65
C ARG A 81 -13.07 -15.65 5.18
N ASN A 82 -14.02 -15.08 4.44
CA ASN A 82 -14.75 -13.88 4.82
C ASN A 82 -16.25 -14.08 4.64
N GLN A 83 -17.03 -13.51 5.55
CA GLN A 83 -18.47 -13.35 5.36
C GLN A 83 -18.73 -11.93 4.85
N LEU A 84 -19.50 -11.82 3.80
CA LEU A 84 -19.85 -10.55 3.18
C LEU A 84 -21.35 -10.41 3.00
N THR A 85 -21.81 -9.20 2.85
CA THR A 85 -23.19 -8.89 2.45
C THR A 85 -23.14 -8.41 1.00
N ARG A 86 -23.91 -9.08 0.14
CA ARG A 86 -24.01 -8.77 -1.28
C ARG A 86 -24.86 -7.51 -1.52
N THR A 87 -24.81 -6.98 -2.72
CA THR A 87 -25.60 -5.80 -3.12
C THR A 87 -27.10 -6.01 -3.04
N ASP A 88 -27.57 -7.25 -3.16
CA ASP A 88 -28.98 -7.64 -2.99
C ASP A 88 -29.39 -7.83 -1.51
N GLY A 89 -28.46 -7.64 -0.56
CA GLY A 89 -28.69 -7.82 0.87
C GLY A 89 -28.52 -9.26 1.37
N SER A 90 -28.25 -10.24 0.50
CA SER A 90 -27.94 -11.61 0.91
C SER A 90 -26.54 -11.70 1.51
N THR A 91 -26.31 -12.71 2.37
CA THR A 91 -24.98 -13.00 2.92
C THR A 91 -24.34 -14.17 2.18
N ALA A 92 -23.05 -14.09 1.95
CA ALA A 92 -22.26 -15.15 1.38
C ALA A 92 -20.96 -15.35 2.15
N VAL A 93 -20.42 -16.57 2.10
CA VAL A 93 -19.08 -16.88 2.58
C VAL A 93 -18.19 -17.04 1.36
N VAL A 94 -17.15 -16.20 1.28
CA VAL A 94 -16.10 -16.29 0.26
C VAL A 94 -14.90 -16.98 0.87
N THR A 95 -14.37 -17.97 0.14
CA THR A 95 -13.13 -18.66 0.50
C THR A 95 -12.10 -18.37 -0.56
N ALA A 96 -10.98 -17.82 -0.13
CA ALA A 96 -9.85 -17.47 -0.98
C ALA A 96 -8.75 -18.52 -0.93
N ARG A 97 -7.90 -18.54 -1.96
CA ARG A 97 -6.65 -19.30 -2.00
C ARG A 97 -5.50 -18.39 -2.33
N VAL A 98 -4.40 -18.52 -1.61
CA VAL A 98 -3.14 -17.82 -1.88
C VAL A 98 -2.19 -18.76 -2.61
N SER A 99 -1.56 -18.25 -3.66
CA SER A 99 -0.58 -19.01 -4.45
C SER A 99 0.46 -18.08 -5.06
N HIS A 100 1.54 -18.65 -5.63
CA HIS A 100 2.61 -17.91 -6.31
C HIS A 100 3.21 -16.80 -5.44
N VAL A 101 3.46 -17.11 -4.17
CA VAL A 101 4.08 -16.17 -3.23
C VAL A 101 5.55 -15.99 -3.59
N ASP A 102 5.95 -14.72 -3.77
CA ASP A 102 7.33 -14.31 -4.05
C ASP A 102 7.64 -13.09 -3.16
N THR A 103 8.69 -13.19 -2.38
CA THR A 103 9.17 -12.14 -1.47
C THR A 103 10.51 -11.55 -1.90
N GLY A 104 10.96 -11.89 -3.11
CA GLY A 104 12.25 -11.45 -3.64
C GLY A 104 13.43 -12.07 -2.89
N ALA A 105 14.26 -11.22 -2.29
CA ALA A 105 15.45 -11.65 -1.56
C ALA A 105 15.18 -11.96 -0.06
N ASP A 106 14.03 -11.55 0.46
CA ASP A 106 13.71 -11.76 1.87
C ASP A 106 13.32 -13.22 2.12
N GLU A 107 13.86 -13.79 3.18
CA GLU A 107 13.42 -15.10 3.66
C GLU A 107 11.94 -15.04 4.04
N CYS A 108 11.21 -16.10 3.72
CA CYS A 108 9.80 -16.18 3.99
C CYS A 108 9.40 -17.59 4.39
N SER A 109 8.62 -17.72 5.43
CA SER A 109 7.88 -18.92 5.76
C SER A 109 6.39 -18.65 5.81
N HIS A 110 5.56 -19.68 5.65
CA HIS A 110 4.12 -19.52 5.71
C HIS A 110 3.44 -20.71 6.38
N GLU A 111 2.28 -20.43 6.95
CA GLU A 111 1.36 -21.43 7.47
C GLU A 111 -0.10 -21.02 7.21
N VAL A 112 -1.00 -21.99 7.28
CA VAL A 112 -2.44 -21.73 7.27
C VAL A 112 -2.99 -21.99 8.67
N SER A 113 -3.53 -20.94 9.29
CA SER A 113 -4.05 -21.00 10.65
C SER A 113 -5.27 -20.09 10.83
N ASN A 114 -6.32 -20.58 11.45
CA ASN A 114 -7.53 -19.81 11.77
C ASN A 114 -8.14 -19.06 10.57
N ASP A 115 -8.33 -19.75 9.45
CA ASP A 115 -8.82 -19.19 8.20
C ASP A 115 -7.96 -18.03 7.66
N LYS A 116 -6.67 -18.03 7.94
CA LYS A 116 -5.69 -17.06 7.44
C LYS A 116 -4.49 -17.77 6.84
N TYR A 117 -3.96 -17.22 5.77
CA TYR A 117 -2.64 -17.51 5.27
C TYR A 117 -1.68 -16.54 5.96
N VAL A 118 -0.80 -17.05 6.80
CA VAL A 118 0.13 -16.28 7.59
C VAL A 118 1.49 -16.34 6.93
N LEU A 119 1.99 -15.20 6.50
CA LEU A 119 3.34 -15.04 5.99
C LEU A 119 4.21 -14.46 7.09
N ARG A 120 5.36 -15.06 7.36
CA ARG A 120 6.44 -14.48 8.13
C ARG A 120 7.50 -14.02 7.15
N LEU A 121 7.83 -12.74 7.17
CA LEU A 121 8.82 -12.09 6.32
C LEU A 121 10.04 -11.77 7.16
N GLY A 122 11.16 -12.35 6.83
CA GLY A 122 12.42 -12.23 7.54
C GLY A 122 12.96 -13.55 8.08
N SER A 123 14.23 -13.56 8.46
CA SER A 123 14.99 -14.73 8.87
C SER A 123 14.60 -15.21 10.29
N GLU A 124 14.71 -16.52 10.52
CA GLU A 124 14.61 -17.08 11.86
C GLU A 124 15.87 -16.85 12.70
N ASP A 125 16.99 -16.78 12.02
CA ASP A 125 18.31 -16.76 12.64
C ASP A 125 18.89 -15.35 12.75
N GLU A 126 18.44 -14.40 11.89
CA GLU A 126 18.97 -13.05 11.83
C GLU A 126 17.95 -12.02 12.26
N THR A 127 18.43 -10.96 12.91
CA THR A 127 17.61 -9.83 13.30
C THR A 127 17.98 -8.58 12.50
N ILE A 128 16.99 -7.72 12.27
CA ILE A 128 17.12 -6.43 11.59
C ILE A 128 16.80 -5.30 12.56
N THR A 129 17.49 -4.16 12.37
CA THR A 129 17.21 -2.86 13.01
C THR A 129 17.25 -1.78 11.94
N GLY A 130 16.57 -0.64 12.19
CA GLY A 130 16.52 0.47 11.23
C GLY A 130 15.58 0.21 10.06
N PRO A 131 15.75 0.89 8.92
CA PRO A 131 14.86 0.81 7.78
C PRO A 131 15.02 -0.52 7.02
N HIS A 132 13.90 -1.11 6.62
CA HIS A 132 13.83 -2.27 5.75
C HIS A 132 12.61 -2.18 4.83
N THR A 133 12.72 -2.71 3.62
CA THR A 133 11.63 -2.72 2.66
C THR A 133 11.29 -4.14 2.27
N TYR A 134 10.06 -4.56 2.53
CA TYR A 134 9.52 -5.84 2.07
C TYR A 134 8.69 -5.63 0.81
N THR A 135 8.88 -6.50 -0.18
CA THR A 135 7.99 -6.58 -1.34
C THR A 135 7.45 -7.99 -1.45
N ILE A 136 6.12 -8.12 -1.44
CA ILE A 136 5.42 -9.40 -1.53
C ILE A 136 4.59 -9.40 -2.80
N ARG A 137 4.69 -10.47 -3.59
CA ARG A 137 3.83 -10.73 -4.74
C ARG A 137 3.11 -12.04 -4.51
N TYR A 138 1.82 -12.08 -4.82
CA TYR A 138 1.04 -13.30 -4.71
C TYR A 138 -0.22 -13.23 -5.56
N ASN A 139 -0.80 -14.40 -5.85
CA ASN A 139 -2.13 -14.51 -6.39
C ASN A 139 -3.11 -14.80 -5.26
N TYR A 140 -4.19 -14.02 -5.20
CA TYR A 140 -5.30 -14.19 -4.28
C TYR A 140 -6.54 -14.56 -5.09
N ASP A 141 -6.89 -15.86 -5.08
CA ASP A 141 -7.96 -16.46 -5.89
C ASP A 141 -9.24 -16.50 -5.05
N LEU A 142 -10.23 -15.72 -5.44
CA LEU A 142 -11.57 -15.66 -4.80
C LEU A 142 -12.52 -16.69 -5.37
N GLY A 143 -12.11 -17.45 -6.38
CA GLY A 143 -12.97 -18.37 -7.12
C GLY A 143 -13.94 -17.66 -8.06
N LEU A 144 -14.76 -18.44 -8.73
CA LEU A 144 -15.76 -17.91 -9.65
C LEU A 144 -16.91 -17.26 -8.88
N ASP A 145 -17.31 -16.07 -9.31
CA ASP A 145 -18.54 -15.46 -8.84
C ASP A 145 -19.74 -16.24 -9.38
N THR A 146 -20.66 -16.58 -8.49
CA THR A 146 -21.90 -17.31 -8.82
C THR A 146 -23.11 -16.38 -8.99
N VAL A 147 -22.91 -15.06 -8.82
CA VAL A 147 -23.98 -14.07 -8.99
C VAL A 147 -24.30 -13.91 -10.47
N LYS A 148 -25.58 -14.05 -10.81
CA LYS A 148 -26.02 -13.84 -12.18
C LYS A 148 -26.18 -12.33 -12.46
N ASN A 149 -25.66 -11.89 -13.59
CA ASN A 149 -25.78 -10.51 -14.11
C ASN A 149 -25.04 -9.41 -13.31
N ALA A 150 -24.10 -9.77 -12.45
CA ALA A 150 -23.23 -8.82 -11.77
C ALA A 150 -21.87 -9.45 -11.50
N ASP A 151 -20.82 -8.70 -11.73
CA ASP A 151 -19.47 -9.02 -11.25
C ASP A 151 -19.27 -8.25 -9.95
N GLU A 152 -19.13 -8.96 -8.85
CA GLU A 152 -18.89 -8.37 -7.54
C GLU A 152 -17.47 -8.73 -7.07
N LEU A 153 -16.68 -7.71 -6.72
CA LEU A 153 -15.36 -7.86 -6.12
C LEU A 153 -15.46 -7.59 -4.62
N TYR A 154 -14.95 -8.52 -3.81
CA TYR A 154 -15.05 -8.46 -2.35
C TYR A 154 -13.69 -8.46 -1.67
#